data_8ad8c56e810550d4880c09e8b39d15cf
#
_entry.id   8ad8c56e810550d4880c09e8b39d15cf
#
_cell.length_a   1.000
_cell.length_b   1.000
_cell.length_c   1.000
_cell.angle_alpha   90.00
_cell.angle_beta   90.00
_cell.angle_gamma   90.00
#
_symmetry.space_group_name_H-M   'P 1'
#
loop_
_entity.id
_entity.type
_entity.pdbx_description
1 polymer ?
#
loop_
_entity_poly.entity_id
_entity_poly.type
_entity_poly.pdbx_seq_one_letter_code
_entity_poly.pdbx_strand_id
1 'polypeptide(L)'
;MPTGLRLSVGWGAAIGAGTVAGIGFTVSLLIASLALTGTTLAEAKLGILSAALAASALTWIIFRLVNRLPVRTRLRALLGTSEAITDLVVPVDPDRDHIRGPEESLVTMVEYGDFECPYCGMAEPAVRELLRDYGEVRYVWRHLPLNDVHPNAQLAAEAAEAAGKQGAFWGMHDLLLDHQDALHTRDLMEYAGSLGLDTDRFAADLRKHAGLAHVSEDVDSADLSGVSGTPTFFVNGQRHYGAYDIETLSKAVKLALARTKIIA
;
A
#
# COMPACT_ATOMS: atom_id res chain seq x y z
N MET A 1 32.04 5.67 -3.33
CA MET A 1 30.77 5.21 -2.71
C MET A 1 30.53 3.79 -3.17
N PRO A 2 30.47 2.78 -2.32
CA PRO A 2 30.25 1.42 -2.76
C PRO A 2 28.76 1.26 -3.13
N THR A 3 28.49 1.02 -4.40
CA THR A 3 27.21 0.53 -4.88
C THR A 3 27.01 -0.90 -4.39
N GLY A 4 26.56 -1.06 -3.14
CA GLY A 4 26.20 -2.36 -2.62
C GLY A 4 24.96 -2.85 -3.34
N LEU A 5 25.06 -3.95 -4.11
CA LEU A 5 23.93 -4.71 -4.61
C LEU A 5 23.01 -5.04 -3.43
N ARG A 6 21.87 -4.34 -3.32
CA ARG A 6 20.81 -4.70 -2.36
C ARG A 6 20.00 -5.83 -2.97
N LEU A 7 20.17 -7.03 -2.43
CA LEU A 7 19.33 -8.17 -2.81
C LEU A 7 17.88 -7.88 -2.39
N SER A 8 16.95 -7.99 -3.32
CA SER A 8 15.51 -7.85 -3.07
C SER A 8 14.92 -9.02 -2.26
N VAL A 9 15.69 -10.06 -2.04
CA VAL A 9 15.35 -11.25 -1.24
C VAL A 9 16.35 -11.44 -0.12
N GLY A 10 15.96 -12.09 0.98
CA GLY A 10 16.84 -12.35 2.11
C GLY A 10 18.04 -13.23 1.75
N TRP A 11 19.17 -12.99 2.40
CA TRP A 11 20.40 -13.73 2.15
C TRP A 11 20.21 -15.26 2.26
N GLY A 12 19.39 -15.75 3.20
CA GLY A 12 19.10 -17.19 3.36
C GLY A 12 18.33 -17.77 2.18
N ALA A 13 17.39 -17.02 1.61
CA ALA A 13 16.66 -17.42 0.40
C ALA A 13 17.58 -17.38 -0.83
N ALA A 14 18.42 -16.33 -0.96
CA ALA A 14 19.36 -16.21 -2.08
C ALA A 14 20.40 -17.33 -2.10
N ILE A 15 21.01 -17.66 -0.95
CA ILE A 15 21.97 -18.77 -0.84
C ILE A 15 21.24 -20.11 -1.08
N GLY A 16 20.07 -20.33 -0.48
CA GLY A 16 19.27 -21.54 -0.70
C GLY A 16 18.88 -21.74 -2.15
N ALA A 17 18.40 -20.69 -2.84
CA ALA A 17 18.07 -20.74 -4.26
C ALA A 17 19.32 -20.98 -5.12
N GLY A 18 20.46 -20.35 -4.79
CA GLY A 18 21.72 -20.56 -5.49
C GLY A 18 22.23 -22.00 -5.39
N THR A 19 22.07 -22.66 -4.24
CA THR A 19 22.44 -24.07 -4.08
C THR A 19 21.50 -25.01 -4.85
N VAL A 20 20.21 -24.70 -4.94
CA VAL A 20 19.24 -25.45 -5.77
C VAL A 20 19.49 -25.23 -7.26
N ALA A 21 19.77 -24.00 -7.68
CA ALA A 21 20.07 -23.67 -9.08
C ALA A 21 21.36 -24.36 -9.59
N GLY A 22 22.31 -24.66 -8.68
CA GLY A 22 23.49 -25.46 -8.98
C GLY A 22 23.21 -26.93 -9.37
N ILE A 23 21.98 -27.41 -9.17
CA ILE A 23 21.56 -28.77 -9.53
C ILE A 23 21.07 -28.80 -11.00
N GLY A 24 21.89 -28.40 -11.94
CA GLY A 24 21.64 -28.62 -13.38
C GLY A 24 21.77 -30.12 -13.79
N PHE A 25 21.22 -31.01 -12.95
CA PHE A 25 21.43 -32.46 -12.98
C PHE A 25 21.07 -33.09 -14.32
N THR A 26 19.87 -32.85 -14.83
CA THR A 26 19.37 -33.48 -16.04
C THR A 26 20.12 -33.00 -17.27
N VAL A 27 20.39 -31.70 -17.36
CA VAL A 27 21.15 -31.12 -18.51
C VAL A 27 22.61 -31.57 -18.47
N SER A 28 23.22 -31.58 -17.27
CA SER A 28 24.60 -32.05 -17.11
C SER A 28 24.77 -33.53 -17.45
N LEU A 29 23.82 -34.40 -17.07
CA LEU A 29 23.81 -35.81 -17.45
C LEU A 29 23.62 -36.01 -18.98
N LEU A 30 22.72 -35.21 -19.57
CA LEU A 30 22.52 -35.27 -21.03
C LEU A 30 23.79 -34.87 -21.79
N ILE A 31 24.40 -33.76 -21.42
CA ILE A 31 25.66 -33.32 -22.06
C ILE A 31 26.76 -34.35 -21.86
N ALA A 32 26.92 -34.87 -20.63
CA ALA A 32 27.92 -35.91 -20.38
C ALA A 32 27.68 -37.17 -21.21
N SER A 33 26.43 -37.61 -21.38
CA SER A 33 26.08 -38.77 -22.18
C SER A 33 26.30 -38.61 -23.70
N LEU A 34 26.24 -37.36 -24.20
CA LEU A 34 26.48 -37.02 -25.59
C LEU A 34 27.97 -36.81 -25.89
N ALA A 35 28.74 -36.30 -24.92
CA ALA A 35 30.12 -35.86 -25.12
C ALA A 35 31.17 -36.90 -24.67
N LEU A 36 30.82 -37.84 -23.78
CA LEU A 36 31.75 -38.75 -23.15
C LEU A 36 31.35 -40.22 -23.38
N THR A 37 32.35 -41.10 -23.43
CA THR A 37 32.15 -42.56 -23.58
C THR A 37 33.04 -43.35 -22.61
N GLY A 38 32.69 -44.62 -22.34
CA GLY A 38 33.51 -45.53 -21.53
C GLY A 38 33.66 -45.11 -20.07
N THR A 39 34.86 -45.23 -19.52
CA THR A 39 35.16 -44.93 -18.11
C THR A 39 34.97 -43.45 -17.74
N THR A 40 35.29 -42.53 -18.65
CA THR A 40 35.12 -41.10 -18.45
C THR A 40 33.66 -40.71 -18.30
N LEU A 41 32.74 -41.37 -18.98
CA LEU A 41 31.29 -41.15 -18.79
C LEU A 41 30.84 -41.64 -17.41
N ALA A 42 31.35 -42.77 -16.93
CA ALA A 42 31.02 -43.30 -15.61
C ALA A 42 31.50 -42.36 -14.49
N GLU A 43 32.73 -41.86 -14.59
CA GLU A 43 33.29 -40.88 -13.67
C GLU A 43 32.52 -39.57 -13.68
N ALA A 44 32.15 -39.04 -14.84
CA ALA A 44 31.33 -37.83 -14.98
C ALA A 44 29.94 -38.00 -14.32
N LYS A 45 29.28 -39.14 -14.54
CA LYS A 45 27.98 -39.46 -13.87
C LYS A 45 28.11 -39.50 -12.36
N LEU A 46 29.16 -40.11 -11.82
CA LEU A 46 29.42 -40.16 -10.40
C LEU A 46 29.69 -38.76 -9.83
N GLY A 47 30.46 -37.94 -10.57
CA GLY A 47 30.71 -36.54 -10.18
C GLY A 47 29.43 -35.69 -10.14
N ILE A 48 28.59 -35.80 -11.15
CA ILE A 48 27.29 -35.08 -11.20
C ILE A 48 26.34 -35.52 -10.06
N LEU A 49 26.24 -36.82 -9.81
CA LEU A 49 25.43 -37.37 -8.72
C LEU A 49 25.93 -36.93 -7.37
N SER A 50 27.23 -37.01 -7.11
CA SER A 50 27.82 -36.57 -5.84
C SER A 50 27.65 -35.10 -5.62
N ALA A 51 27.80 -34.24 -6.63
CA ALA A 51 27.58 -32.81 -6.58
C ALA A 51 26.09 -32.47 -6.24
N ALA A 52 25.14 -33.17 -6.88
CA ALA A 52 23.71 -33.00 -6.61
C ALA A 52 23.35 -33.40 -5.18
N LEU A 53 23.88 -34.50 -4.66
CA LEU A 53 23.68 -34.92 -3.27
C LEU A 53 24.28 -33.91 -2.28
N ALA A 54 25.50 -33.42 -2.56
CA ALA A 54 26.15 -32.42 -1.71
C ALA A 54 25.37 -31.11 -1.69
N ALA A 55 24.90 -30.62 -2.87
CA ALA A 55 24.09 -29.42 -2.98
C ALA A 55 22.74 -29.56 -2.25
N SER A 56 22.10 -30.72 -2.37
CA SER A 56 20.83 -31.01 -1.65
C SER A 56 21.04 -31.04 -0.13
N ALA A 57 22.09 -31.68 0.34
CA ALA A 57 22.43 -31.71 1.76
C ALA A 57 22.75 -30.30 2.31
N LEU A 58 23.50 -29.51 1.53
CA LEU A 58 23.84 -28.13 1.89
C LEU A 58 22.59 -27.27 1.96
N THR A 59 21.69 -27.37 0.98
CA THR A 59 20.40 -26.67 0.96
C THR A 59 19.58 -27.03 2.19
N TRP A 60 19.46 -28.32 2.49
CA TRP A 60 18.73 -28.79 3.69
C TRP A 60 19.33 -28.24 4.98
N ILE A 61 20.65 -28.24 5.13
CA ILE A 61 21.34 -27.66 6.29
C ILE A 61 21.05 -26.18 6.43
N ILE A 62 21.15 -25.41 5.34
CA ILE A 62 20.91 -23.96 5.34
C ILE A 62 19.47 -23.67 5.83
N PHE A 63 18.46 -24.29 5.22
CA PHE A 63 17.08 -24.04 5.63
C PHE A 63 16.79 -24.55 7.06
N ARG A 64 17.42 -25.65 7.48
CA ARG A 64 17.28 -26.12 8.87
C ARG A 64 17.93 -25.14 9.88
N LEU A 65 19.05 -24.54 9.55
CA LEU A 65 19.70 -23.51 10.38
C LEU A 65 18.88 -22.24 10.42
N VAL A 66 18.39 -21.77 9.25
CA VAL A 66 17.53 -20.58 9.16
C VAL A 66 16.25 -20.77 9.96
N ASN A 67 15.65 -21.96 9.92
CA ASN A 67 14.45 -22.27 10.71
C ASN A 67 14.66 -22.29 12.22
N ARG A 68 15.91 -22.43 12.70
CA ARG A 68 16.25 -22.36 14.14
C ARG A 68 16.47 -20.92 14.63
N LEU A 69 16.57 -19.95 13.73
CA LEU A 69 16.72 -18.55 14.10
C LEU A 69 15.45 -18.01 14.77
N PRO A 70 15.56 -17.03 15.66
CA PRO A 70 14.41 -16.27 16.16
C PRO A 70 13.57 -15.75 15.01
N VAL A 71 12.25 -15.67 15.19
CA VAL A 71 11.29 -15.34 14.13
C VAL A 71 11.68 -14.06 13.35
N ARG A 72 12.11 -13.00 14.04
CA ARG A 72 12.57 -11.74 13.41
C ARG A 72 13.76 -11.96 12.48
N THR A 73 14.81 -12.65 12.96
CA THR A 73 16.03 -12.93 12.17
C THR A 73 15.74 -13.86 11.01
N ARG A 74 14.87 -14.85 11.21
CA ARG A 74 14.43 -15.80 10.16
C ARG A 74 13.69 -15.07 9.06
N LEU A 75 12.74 -14.19 9.38
CA LEU A 75 12.02 -13.41 8.39
C LEU A 75 12.95 -12.49 7.60
N ARG A 76 13.89 -11.80 8.26
CA ARG A 76 14.93 -11.00 7.57
C ARG A 76 15.83 -11.85 6.68
N ALA A 77 16.19 -13.07 7.13
CA ALA A 77 17.03 -13.98 6.33
C ALA A 77 16.32 -14.54 5.09
N LEU A 78 15.00 -14.75 5.14
CA LEU A 78 14.22 -15.31 4.04
C LEU A 78 13.64 -14.22 3.12
N LEU A 79 13.05 -13.18 3.72
CA LEU A 79 12.36 -12.12 2.98
C LEU A 79 13.26 -10.93 2.63
N GLY A 80 14.43 -10.82 3.29
CA GLY A 80 15.32 -9.67 3.14
C GLY A 80 14.82 -8.45 3.90
N THR A 81 15.52 -7.34 3.68
CA THR A 81 15.03 -5.99 3.97
C THR A 81 14.36 -5.47 2.69
N SER A 82 13.42 -6.21 2.12
CA SER A 82 12.63 -5.63 1.06
C SER A 82 11.89 -4.45 1.67
N GLU A 83 12.21 -3.25 1.23
CA GLU A 83 11.23 -2.19 1.23
C GLU A 83 9.97 -2.87 0.67
N ALA A 84 8.91 -2.93 1.46
CA ALA A 84 7.68 -3.51 0.98
C ALA A 84 7.40 -2.84 -0.36
N ILE A 85 7.19 -3.63 -1.42
CA ILE A 85 6.76 -3.07 -2.69
C ILE A 85 5.51 -2.28 -2.33
N THR A 86 5.63 -0.96 -2.31
CA THR A 86 4.53 -0.09 -1.98
C THR A 86 3.78 0.15 -3.28
N ASP A 87 2.52 -0.25 -3.31
CA ASP A 87 1.64 0.05 -4.44
C ASP A 87 1.31 1.56 -4.47
N LEU A 88 1.38 2.23 -3.31
CA LEU A 88 1.24 3.67 -3.18
C LEU A 88 2.55 4.35 -3.57
N VAL A 89 2.60 4.97 -4.73
CA VAL A 89 3.83 5.56 -5.31
C VAL A 89 4.21 6.86 -4.61
N VAL A 90 3.23 7.73 -4.31
CA VAL A 90 3.45 8.99 -3.59
C VAL A 90 3.26 8.74 -2.10
N PRO A 91 4.33 8.81 -1.29
CA PRO A 91 4.22 8.59 0.15
C PRO A 91 3.34 9.65 0.82
N VAL A 92 2.84 9.33 2.02
CA VAL A 92 2.07 10.29 2.82
C VAL A 92 3.00 11.39 3.34
N ASP A 93 2.61 12.62 3.12
CA ASP A 93 3.29 13.84 3.54
C ASP A 93 2.40 14.62 4.53
N PRO A 94 2.77 14.74 5.82
CA PRO A 94 1.96 15.46 6.81
C PRO A 94 1.74 16.94 6.50
N ASP A 95 2.63 17.56 5.74
CA ASP A 95 2.52 18.98 5.37
C ASP A 95 1.53 19.20 4.21
N ARG A 96 1.18 18.13 3.49
CA ARG A 96 0.29 18.16 2.34
C ARG A 96 -1.03 17.44 2.59
N ASP A 97 -0.96 16.19 3.07
CA ASP A 97 -2.10 15.29 3.14
C ASP A 97 -3.07 15.63 4.29
N HIS A 98 -4.36 15.44 4.05
CA HIS A 98 -5.36 15.51 5.11
C HIS A 98 -5.32 14.26 5.96
N ILE A 99 -4.87 14.40 7.21
CA ILE A 99 -4.64 13.31 8.14
C ILE A 99 -5.60 13.40 9.33
N ARG A 100 -6.25 12.27 9.66
CA ARG A 100 -7.05 12.06 10.86
C ARG A 100 -6.45 10.91 11.67
N GLY A 101 -6.31 11.09 12.97
CA GLY A 101 -5.72 10.12 13.89
C GLY A 101 -4.33 10.52 14.39
N PRO A 102 -3.62 9.64 15.09
CA PRO A 102 -2.35 9.97 15.71
C PRO A 102 -1.25 10.21 14.68
N GLU A 103 -0.39 11.20 14.97
CA GLU A 103 0.77 11.53 14.12
C GLU A 103 1.73 10.36 14.02
N GLU A 104 2.04 9.73 15.16
CA GLU A 104 2.83 8.50 15.22
C GLU A 104 1.89 7.29 15.25
N SER A 105 1.74 6.61 14.12
CA SER A 105 0.93 5.42 14.00
C SER A 105 1.69 4.27 13.35
N LEU A 106 1.44 3.04 13.84
CA LEU A 106 1.96 1.81 13.24
C LEU A 106 1.26 1.45 11.92
N VAL A 107 0.05 1.98 11.71
CA VAL A 107 -0.74 1.73 10.51
C VAL A 107 -1.24 3.04 9.93
N THR A 108 -0.90 3.27 8.67
CA THR A 108 -1.44 4.36 7.86
C THR A 108 -2.37 3.77 6.82
N MET A 109 -3.62 4.24 6.79
CA MET A 109 -4.61 3.89 5.79
C MET A 109 -4.88 5.11 4.91
N VAL A 110 -4.57 5.01 3.62
CA VAL A 110 -4.84 6.05 2.63
C VAL A 110 -6.06 5.63 1.82
N GLU A 111 -7.02 6.53 1.68
CA GLU A 111 -8.17 6.39 0.81
C GLU A 111 -8.10 7.42 -0.30
N TYR A 112 -8.19 6.96 -1.55
CA TYR A 112 -8.55 7.81 -2.68
C TYR A 112 -10.07 7.75 -2.81
N GLY A 113 -10.70 8.89 -2.56
CA GLY A 113 -12.15 8.99 -2.45
C GLY A 113 -12.76 10.12 -3.28
N ASP A 114 -14.05 9.97 -3.50
CA ASP A 114 -14.90 10.91 -4.22
C ASP A 114 -16.16 11.14 -3.40
N PHE A 115 -16.45 12.38 -3.08
CA PHE A 115 -17.57 12.75 -2.22
C PHE A 115 -18.95 12.45 -2.84
N GLU A 116 -19.05 12.36 -4.16
CA GLU A 116 -20.29 12.01 -4.85
C GLU A 116 -20.39 10.51 -5.16
N CYS A 117 -19.31 9.72 -4.94
CA CYS A 117 -19.31 8.28 -5.19
C CYS A 117 -20.14 7.52 -4.14
N PRO A 118 -21.21 6.80 -4.52
CA PRO A 118 -22.01 6.05 -3.55
C PRO A 118 -21.23 5.00 -2.77
N TYR A 119 -20.20 4.41 -3.39
CA TYR A 119 -19.37 3.40 -2.74
C TYR A 119 -18.46 4.01 -1.66
N CYS A 120 -18.03 5.28 -1.79
CA CYS A 120 -17.32 5.99 -0.74
C CYS A 120 -18.26 6.24 0.46
N GLY A 121 -19.49 6.71 0.21
CA GLY A 121 -20.50 6.83 1.27
C GLY A 121 -20.83 5.51 1.96
N MET A 122 -20.85 4.39 1.22
CA MET A 122 -21.06 3.05 1.79
C MET A 122 -19.86 2.58 2.62
N ALA A 123 -18.63 2.98 2.29
CA ALA A 123 -17.42 2.62 3.03
C ALA A 123 -17.24 3.43 4.31
N GLU A 124 -17.71 4.68 4.35
CA GLU A 124 -17.47 5.63 5.43
C GLU A 124 -17.87 5.11 6.82
N PRO A 125 -19.03 4.46 7.04
CA PRO A 125 -19.36 3.88 8.35
C PRO A 125 -18.32 2.87 8.84
N ALA A 126 -17.76 2.04 7.93
CA ALA A 126 -16.73 1.08 8.27
C ALA A 126 -15.40 1.78 8.61
N VAL A 127 -15.05 2.85 7.90
CA VAL A 127 -13.87 3.67 8.20
C VAL A 127 -14.00 4.32 9.57
N ARG A 128 -15.15 4.96 9.87
CA ARG A 128 -15.41 5.58 11.19
C ARG A 128 -15.35 4.58 12.33
N GLU A 129 -15.92 3.38 12.15
CA GLU A 129 -15.87 2.30 13.13
C GLU A 129 -14.44 1.82 13.34
N LEU A 130 -13.68 1.62 12.26
CA LEU A 130 -12.29 1.21 12.31
C LEU A 130 -11.41 2.23 13.06
N LEU A 131 -11.56 3.51 12.78
CA LEU A 131 -10.81 4.57 13.47
C LEU A 131 -11.16 4.65 14.97
N ARG A 132 -12.41 4.41 15.33
CA ARG A 132 -12.84 4.35 16.73
C ARG A 132 -12.28 3.13 17.47
N ASP A 133 -12.31 1.95 16.84
CA ASP A 133 -11.93 0.68 17.44
C ASP A 133 -10.40 0.47 17.48
N TYR A 134 -9.70 1.03 16.51
CA TYR A 134 -8.24 0.98 16.40
C TYR A 134 -7.64 2.37 16.54
N GLY A 135 -7.71 2.99 17.70
CA GLY A 135 -7.22 4.35 17.97
C GLY A 135 -5.76 4.62 17.56
N GLU A 136 -5.03 3.60 17.09
CA GLU A 136 -3.65 3.69 16.58
C GLU A 136 -3.57 3.73 15.04
N VAL A 137 -4.68 3.93 14.32
CA VAL A 137 -4.69 4.05 12.85
C VAL A 137 -4.65 5.52 12.46
N ARG A 138 -3.71 5.86 11.59
CA ARG A 138 -3.64 7.15 10.91
C ARG A 138 -4.37 7.03 9.57
N TYR A 139 -5.44 7.78 9.39
CA TYR A 139 -6.24 7.81 8.18
C TYR A 139 -5.91 9.05 7.35
N VAL A 140 -5.78 8.85 6.04
CA VAL A 140 -5.43 9.88 5.07
C VAL A 140 -6.46 9.86 3.96
N TRP A 141 -7.06 11.01 3.68
CA TRP A 141 -7.93 11.21 2.53
C TRP A 141 -7.15 11.87 1.40
N ARG A 142 -7.31 11.35 0.19
CA ARG A 142 -6.86 11.95 -1.06
C ARG A 142 -8.01 12.02 -2.05
N HIS A 143 -8.13 13.15 -2.71
CA HIS A 143 -9.20 13.40 -3.65
C HIS A 143 -9.01 12.64 -4.97
N LEU A 144 -10.08 11.99 -5.44
CA LEU A 144 -10.15 11.42 -6.78
C LEU A 144 -11.56 11.65 -7.35
N PRO A 145 -11.92 12.91 -7.70
CA PRO A 145 -13.23 13.21 -8.27
C PRO A 145 -13.37 12.59 -9.66
N LEU A 146 -14.36 11.72 -9.85
CA LEU A 146 -14.64 11.02 -11.11
C LEU A 146 -15.63 11.83 -11.95
N ASN A 147 -15.18 12.97 -12.48
CA ASN A 147 -16.00 13.99 -13.13
C ASN A 147 -16.84 13.47 -14.33
N ASP A 148 -16.42 12.37 -14.95
CA ASP A 148 -17.14 11.75 -16.07
C ASP A 148 -18.47 11.10 -15.64
N VAL A 149 -18.60 10.72 -14.37
CA VAL A 149 -19.76 10.02 -13.81
C VAL A 149 -20.40 10.76 -12.62
N HIS A 150 -19.65 11.64 -11.97
CA HIS A 150 -20.04 12.40 -10.78
C HIS A 150 -19.87 13.92 -11.01
N PRO A 151 -20.93 14.60 -11.48
CA PRO A 151 -20.82 16.00 -11.95
C PRO A 151 -20.49 17.02 -10.85
N ASN A 152 -20.75 16.72 -9.57
CA ASN A 152 -20.46 17.60 -8.44
C ASN A 152 -19.18 17.21 -7.69
N ALA A 153 -18.52 16.12 -8.04
CA ALA A 153 -17.37 15.57 -7.32
C ALA A 153 -16.22 16.58 -7.20
N GLN A 154 -15.88 17.26 -8.30
CA GLN A 154 -14.84 18.29 -8.30
C GLN A 154 -15.19 19.46 -7.38
N LEU A 155 -16.42 19.94 -7.46
CA LEU A 155 -16.89 21.05 -6.64
C LEU A 155 -16.88 20.68 -5.14
N ALA A 156 -17.29 19.46 -4.81
CA ALA A 156 -17.27 18.94 -3.44
C ALA A 156 -15.83 18.80 -2.91
N ALA A 157 -14.91 18.31 -3.72
CA ALA A 157 -13.47 18.24 -3.37
C ALA A 157 -12.90 19.64 -3.08
N GLU A 158 -13.17 20.61 -3.95
CA GLU A 158 -12.72 22.00 -3.74
C GLU A 158 -13.39 22.67 -2.53
N ALA A 159 -14.62 22.26 -2.18
CA ALA A 159 -15.29 22.73 -0.98
C ALA A 159 -14.63 22.19 0.31
N ALA A 160 -14.21 20.92 0.30
CA ALA A 160 -13.44 20.35 1.40
C ALA A 160 -12.11 21.08 1.59
N GLU A 161 -11.42 21.42 0.49
CA GLU A 161 -10.19 22.21 0.49
C GLU A 161 -10.41 23.65 1.01
N ALA A 162 -11.48 24.31 0.58
CA ALA A 162 -11.82 25.66 1.05
C ALA A 162 -12.12 25.67 2.56
N ALA A 163 -12.79 24.63 3.06
CA ALA A 163 -13.01 24.42 4.50
C ALA A 163 -11.69 24.11 5.22
N GLY A 164 -10.82 23.32 4.61
CA GLY A 164 -9.49 22.98 5.11
C GLY A 164 -8.62 24.19 5.35
N LYS A 165 -8.65 25.18 4.46
CA LYS A 165 -7.96 26.49 4.63
C LYS A 165 -8.46 27.30 5.83
N GLN A 166 -9.59 26.91 6.40
CA GLN A 166 -10.15 27.48 7.62
C GLN A 166 -10.12 26.49 8.80
N GLY A 167 -9.36 25.38 8.67
CA GLY A 167 -9.16 24.38 9.71
C GLY A 167 -10.31 23.38 9.88
N ALA A 168 -11.25 23.30 8.94
CA ALA A 168 -12.45 22.48 9.04
C ALA A 168 -12.59 21.42 7.92
N PHE A 169 -11.45 20.95 7.37
CA PHE A 169 -11.47 19.91 6.33
C PHE A 169 -12.33 18.71 6.73
N TRP A 170 -12.05 18.11 7.89
CA TRP A 170 -12.72 16.90 8.34
C TRP A 170 -14.20 17.11 8.68
N GLY A 171 -14.56 18.30 9.15
CA GLY A 171 -15.98 18.64 9.33
C GLY A 171 -16.74 18.70 8.01
N MET A 172 -16.14 19.31 7.00
CA MET A 172 -16.71 19.36 5.65
C MET A 172 -16.73 17.97 5.00
N HIS A 173 -15.62 17.22 5.10
CA HIS A 173 -15.53 15.84 4.63
C HIS A 173 -16.68 14.97 5.13
N ASP A 174 -16.93 15.01 6.44
CA ASP A 174 -17.98 14.20 7.06
C ASP A 174 -19.37 14.61 6.56
N LEU A 175 -19.64 15.92 6.43
CA LEU A 175 -20.92 16.43 5.90
C LEU A 175 -21.15 16.04 4.44
N LEU A 176 -20.11 16.11 3.60
CA LEU A 176 -20.20 15.77 2.18
C LEU A 176 -20.54 14.28 1.97
N LEU A 177 -19.92 13.38 2.74
CA LEU A 177 -20.19 11.94 2.66
C LEU A 177 -21.55 11.58 3.29
N ASP A 178 -21.98 12.29 4.32
CA ASP A 178 -23.29 12.08 4.95
C ASP A 178 -24.45 12.60 4.07
N HIS A 179 -24.18 13.49 3.11
CA HIS A 179 -25.20 14.17 2.29
C HIS A 179 -24.84 14.17 0.80
N GLN A 180 -24.51 13.00 0.23
CA GLN A 180 -24.05 12.86 -1.16
C GLN A 180 -25.06 13.30 -2.21
N ASP A 181 -26.33 13.45 -1.85
CA ASP A 181 -27.42 13.94 -2.70
C ASP A 181 -27.58 15.49 -2.69
N ALA A 182 -26.79 16.19 -1.86
CA ALA A 182 -26.85 17.63 -1.65
C ALA A 182 -25.45 18.28 -1.74
N LEU A 183 -24.87 18.26 -2.95
CA LEU A 183 -23.49 18.74 -3.22
C LEU A 183 -23.47 19.98 -4.12
N HIS A 184 -24.60 20.66 -4.29
CA HIS A 184 -24.64 21.90 -5.06
C HIS A 184 -24.08 23.08 -4.26
N THR A 185 -23.68 24.14 -4.94
CA THR A 185 -23.08 25.34 -4.31
C THR A 185 -23.89 25.87 -3.12
N ARG A 186 -25.23 25.85 -3.20
CA ARG A 186 -26.08 26.29 -2.08
C ARG A 186 -25.88 25.40 -0.85
N ASP A 187 -25.87 24.12 -1.05
CA ASP A 187 -25.74 23.13 0.03
C ASP A 187 -24.37 23.24 0.71
N LEU A 188 -23.33 23.40 -0.11
CA LEU A 188 -21.94 23.62 0.36
C LEU A 188 -21.81 24.91 1.20
N MET A 189 -22.54 25.97 0.82
CA MET A 189 -22.60 27.21 1.62
C MET A 189 -23.32 27.01 2.96
N GLU A 190 -24.37 26.21 2.97
CA GLU A 190 -25.08 25.86 4.20
C GLU A 190 -24.17 25.04 5.13
N TYR A 191 -23.39 24.08 4.59
CA TYR A 191 -22.40 23.32 5.38
C TYR A 191 -21.30 24.22 5.94
N ALA A 192 -20.77 25.13 5.14
CA ALA A 192 -19.77 26.10 5.60
C ALA A 192 -20.31 26.95 6.76
N GLY A 193 -21.55 27.40 6.66
CA GLY A 193 -22.23 28.14 7.71
C GLY A 193 -22.44 27.30 8.99
N SER A 194 -22.86 26.02 8.84
CA SER A 194 -23.04 25.10 9.97
C SER A 194 -21.75 24.78 10.71
N LEU A 195 -20.63 24.78 10.00
CA LEU A 195 -19.28 24.61 10.55
C LEU A 195 -18.70 25.87 11.15
N GLY A 196 -19.42 27.02 11.09
CA GLY A 196 -19.00 28.29 11.65
C GLY A 196 -17.86 28.97 10.85
N LEU A 197 -17.73 28.63 9.56
CA LEU A 197 -16.71 29.19 8.69
C LEU A 197 -17.06 30.61 8.24
N ASP A 198 -16.06 31.39 7.86
CA ASP A 198 -16.26 32.62 7.09
C ASP A 198 -16.80 32.25 5.69
N THR A 199 -18.11 32.39 5.52
CA THR A 199 -18.81 32.02 4.30
C THR A 199 -18.46 32.89 3.10
N ASP A 200 -18.08 34.16 3.32
CA ASP A 200 -17.64 35.07 2.24
C ASP A 200 -16.27 34.61 1.71
N ARG A 201 -15.35 34.28 2.60
CA ARG A 201 -14.04 33.70 2.26
C ARG A 201 -14.22 32.34 1.59
N PHE A 202 -15.05 31.46 2.12
CA PHE A 202 -15.34 30.17 1.52
C PHE A 202 -15.90 30.30 0.10
N ALA A 203 -16.88 31.18 -0.12
CA ALA A 203 -17.43 31.46 -1.44
C ALA A 203 -16.37 32.06 -2.40
N ALA A 204 -15.47 32.90 -1.87
CA ALA A 204 -14.39 33.46 -2.68
C ALA A 204 -13.37 32.40 -3.12
N ASP A 205 -13.04 31.46 -2.22
CA ASP A 205 -12.12 30.34 -2.50
C ASP A 205 -12.72 29.39 -3.53
N LEU A 206 -14.01 29.03 -3.44
CA LEU A 206 -14.71 28.24 -4.45
C LEU A 206 -14.70 28.91 -5.83
N ARG A 207 -15.08 30.21 -5.91
CA ARG A 207 -15.09 30.94 -7.18
C ARG A 207 -13.72 31.06 -7.85
N LYS A 208 -12.63 31.04 -7.07
CA LYS A 208 -11.25 31.10 -7.54
C LYS A 208 -10.64 29.73 -7.77
N HIS A 209 -11.38 28.67 -7.54
CA HIS A 209 -10.86 27.31 -7.58
C HIS A 209 -9.59 27.12 -6.72
N ALA A 210 -9.60 27.71 -5.52
CA ALA A 210 -8.41 27.78 -4.68
C ALA A 210 -7.94 26.41 -4.13
N GLY A 211 -8.77 25.37 -4.21
CA GLY A 211 -8.44 23.98 -3.89
C GLY A 211 -7.96 23.15 -5.07
N LEU A 212 -8.13 23.65 -6.32
CA LEU A 212 -7.88 22.88 -7.53
C LEU A 212 -6.47 22.28 -7.61
N ALA A 213 -5.45 23.03 -7.20
CA ALA A 213 -4.07 22.56 -7.26
C ALA A 213 -3.86 21.30 -6.41
N HIS A 214 -4.35 21.29 -5.17
CA HIS A 214 -4.27 20.14 -4.27
C HIS A 214 -5.05 18.94 -4.81
N VAL A 215 -6.28 19.15 -5.26
CA VAL A 215 -7.10 18.10 -5.88
C VAL A 215 -6.38 17.49 -7.09
N SER A 216 -5.76 18.33 -7.95
CA SER A 216 -5.00 17.84 -9.11
C SER A 216 -3.77 17.03 -8.72
N GLU A 217 -3.03 17.44 -7.68
CA GLU A 217 -1.89 16.68 -7.15
C GLU A 217 -2.33 15.31 -6.62
N ASP A 218 -3.48 15.22 -5.98
CA ASP A 218 -4.04 13.95 -5.52
C ASP A 218 -4.43 13.04 -6.69
N VAL A 219 -5.07 13.60 -7.73
CA VAL A 219 -5.41 12.86 -8.96
C VAL A 219 -4.13 12.33 -9.65
N ASP A 220 -3.09 13.17 -9.78
CA ASP A 220 -1.81 12.75 -10.34
C ASP A 220 -1.18 11.62 -9.50
N SER A 221 -1.27 11.70 -8.17
CA SER A 221 -0.78 10.66 -7.27
C SER A 221 -1.57 9.35 -7.38
N ALA A 222 -2.87 9.43 -7.66
CA ALA A 222 -3.73 8.29 -7.94
C ALA A 222 -3.30 7.59 -9.24
N ASP A 223 -3.10 8.36 -10.31
CA ASP A 223 -2.65 7.85 -11.60
C ASP A 223 -1.29 7.14 -11.48
N LEU A 224 -0.33 7.75 -10.79
CA LEU A 224 0.98 7.14 -10.53
C LEU A 224 0.86 5.82 -9.75
N SER A 225 -0.12 5.70 -8.86
CA SER A 225 -0.37 4.50 -8.08
C SER A 225 -1.32 3.51 -8.77
N GLY A 226 -1.71 3.77 -10.04
CA GLY A 226 -2.59 2.92 -10.83
C GLY A 226 -4.03 2.85 -10.28
N VAL A 227 -4.49 3.92 -9.61
CA VAL A 227 -5.85 4.03 -9.09
C VAL A 227 -6.78 4.57 -10.17
N SER A 228 -7.84 3.84 -10.48
CA SER A 228 -8.80 4.20 -11.53
C SER A 228 -10.26 4.22 -11.05
N GLY A 229 -10.48 4.18 -9.75
CA GLY A 229 -11.83 4.19 -9.17
C GLY A 229 -11.83 4.38 -7.66
N THR A 230 -12.99 4.77 -7.15
CA THR A 230 -13.21 5.10 -5.74
C THR A 230 -14.28 4.21 -5.09
N PRO A 231 -14.16 3.89 -3.80
CA PRO A 231 -12.97 4.14 -2.99
C PRO A 231 -11.82 3.18 -3.35
N THR A 232 -10.58 3.62 -3.21
CA THR A 232 -9.40 2.74 -3.25
C THR A 232 -8.57 2.95 -1.99
N PHE A 233 -8.33 1.86 -1.26
CA PHE A 233 -7.61 1.89 0.00
C PHE A 233 -6.19 1.34 -0.13
N PHE A 234 -5.25 1.96 0.58
CA PHE A 234 -3.90 1.45 0.81
C PHE A 234 -3.64 1.36 2.30
N VAL A 235 -3.13 0.22 2.77
CA VAL A 235 -2.76 0.01 4.18
C VAL A 235 -1.25 -0.17 4.26
N ASN A 236 -0.55 0.74 4.93
CA ASN A 236 0.92 0.81 4.94
C ASN A 236 1.52 0.73 3.53
N GLY A 237 0.92 1.47 2.58
CA GLY A 237 1.37 1.56 1.20
C GLY A 237 0.99 0.36 0.31
N GLN A 238 0.37 -0.69 0.83
CA GLN A 238 -0.11 -1.83 0.07
C GLN A 238 -1.59 -1.67 -0.30
N ARG A 239 -1.91 -1.82 -1.58
CA ARG A 239 -3.29 -1.71 -2.06
C ARG A 239 -4.18 -2.79 -1.46
N HIS A 240 -5.33 -2.40 -0.98
CA HIS A 240 -6.38 -3.30 -0.51
C HIS A 240 -7.26 -3.72 -1.69
N TYR A 241 -7.36 -5.04 -1.93
CA TYR A 241 -8.16 -5.62 -3.01
C TYR A 241 -9.44 -6.30 -2.50
N GLY A 242 -9.83 -6.04 -1.25
CA GLY A 242 -11.02 -6.63 -0.63
C GLY A 242 -12.25 -5.74 -0.72
N ALA A 243 -13.33 -6.19 -0.09
CA ALA A 243 -14.50 -5.36 0.15
C ALA A 243 -14.18 -4.20 1.14
N TYR A 244 -15.04 -3.21 1.15
CA TYR A 244 -14.85 -1.99 1.98
C TYR A 244 -15.65 -2.06 3.29
N ASP A 245 -16.06 -3.27 3.69
CA ASP A 245 -16.73 -3.51 4.96
C ASP A 245 -15.75 -3.56 6.13
N ILE A 246 -16.30 -3.40 7.35
CA ILE A 246 -15.51 -3.35 8.58
C ILE A 246 -14.69 -4.64 8.82
N GLU A 247 -15.22 -5.81 8.47
CA GLU A 247 -14.52 -7.08 8.67
C GLU A 247 -13.26 -7.15 7.82
N THR A 248 -13.38 -6.81 6.53
CA THR A 248 -12.30 -6.91 5.54
C THR A 248 -11.23 -5.85 5.78
N LEU A 249 -11.63 -4.59 6.06
CA LEU A 249 -10.70 -3.51 6.39
C LEU A 249 -9.98 -3.76 7.73
N SER A 250 -10.70 -4.23 8.77
CA SER A 250 -10.09 -4.61 10.05
C SER A 250 -9.06 -5.73 9.91
N LYS A 251 -9.32 -6.70 9.02
CA LYS A 251 -8.36 -7.76 8.73
C LYS A 251 -7.08 -7.20 8.09
N ALA A 252 -7.20 -6.27 7.16
CA ALA A 252 -6.04 -5.62 6.54
C ALA A 252 -5.22 -4.84 7.58
N VAL A 253 -5.87 -4.05 8.45
CA VAL A 253 -5.24 -3.31 9.54
C VAL A 253 -4.54 -4.26 10.53
N LYS A 254 -5.20 -5.34 10.97
CA LYS A 254 -4.59 -6.36 11.85
C LYS A 254 -3.34 -6.99 11.25
N LEU A 255 -3.38 -7.31 9.95
CA LEU A 255 -2.22 -7.85 9.25
C LEU A 255 -1.07 -6.83 9.17
N ALA A 256 -1.38 -5.57 8.91
CA ALA A 256 -0.39 -4.49 8.89
C ALA A 256 0.25 -4.29 10.28
N LEU A 257 -0.56 -4.23 11.34
CA LEU A 257 -0.08 -4.15 12.73
C LEU A 257 0.84 -5.33 13.10
N ALA A 258 0.45 -6.57 12.72
CA ALA A 258 1.26 -7.74 12.98
C ALA A 258 2.61 -7.68 12.25
N ARG A 259 2.64 -7.21 11.00
CA ARG A 259 3.87 -7.05 10.21
C ARG A 259 4.79 -5.98 10.83
N THR A 260 4.24 -4.83 11.21
CA THR A 260 5.02 -3.73 11.81
C THR A 260 5.64 -4.15 13.13
N LYS A 261 4.88 -4.84 14.00
CA LYS A 261 5.39 -5.37 15.30
C LYS A 261 6.49 -6.45 15.14
N ILE A 262 6.55 -7.12 13.99
CA ILE A 262 7.60 -8.11 13.68
C ILE A 262 8.87 -7.43 13.20
N ILE A 263 8.75 -6.28 12.54
CA ILE A 263 9.87 -5.55 11.91
C ILE A 263 10.52 -4.55 12.88
N ALA A 264 9.75 -3.95 13.79
CA ALA A 264 10.23 -3.09 14.87
C ALA A 264 10.92 -3.91 15.98
#